data_9d0387e255854d6966100acb413f536b
#
_entry.id   9d0387e255854d6966100acb413f536b
#
_cell.length_a   1.000
_cell.length_b   1.000
_cell.length_c   1.000
_cell.angle_alpha   90.00
_cell.angle_beta   90.00
_cell.angle_gamma   90.00
#
_symmetry.space_group_name_H-M   'P 1'
#
loop_
_entity.id
_entity.type
_entity.pdbx_description
1 polymer ?
#
loop_
_entity_poly.entity_id
_entity_poly.type
_entity_poly.pdbx_seq_one_letter_code
_entity_poly.pdbx_strand_id
1 'polypeptide(L)'
;TLRQLHQDHLKNYNNQEQQAIELMGLLNKLYNAQDVQVTLFGETLDSTSVSQILALHQKVALRDHGAKSIDISDTLAMVKVISENTDIQATRIDVGQLIANDTDLQTALQSINNAGAANGATDVVLYGFGRIGRILTRLLLSQASSAKGLQLKAIVVRPAAAGDLAK
;
A
#
# COMPACT_ATOMS: atom_id res chain seq x y z
N THR A 1 17.25 -34.26 11.86
CA THR A 1 16.29 -34.67 12.93
C THR A 1 15.14 -33.68 13.02
N LEU A 2 13.95 -34.11 13.53
CA LEU A 2 12.77 -33.25 13.75
C LEU A 2 13.11 -31.99 14.55
N ARG A 3 14.02 -32.07 15.51
CA ARG A 3 14.48 -30.96 16.33
C ARG A 3 15.25 -29.91 15.51
N GLN A 4 16.04 -30.31 14.55
CA GLN A 4 16.76 -29.41 13.64
C GLN A 4 15.76 -28.70 12.70
N LEU A 5 14.83 -29.44 12.11
CA LEU A 5 13.78 -28.87 11.28
C LEU A 5 12.98 -27.81 12.04
N HIS A 6 12.61 -28.07 13.29
CA HIS A 6 11.88 -27.11 14.11
C HIS A 6 12.73 -25.85 14.41
N GLN A 7 14.03 -26.03 14.72
CA GLN A 7 14.93 -24.88 14.95
C GLN A 7 15.13 -24.05 13.68
N ASP A 8 15.23 -24.68 12.53
CA ASP A 8 15.39 -23.99 11.25
C ASP A 8 14.11 -23.21 10.89
N HIS A 9 12.93 -23.78 11.15
CA HIS A 9 11.65 -23.08 11.00
C HIS A 9 11.55 -21.85 11.91
N LEU A 10 11.93 -21.97 13.18
CA LEU A 10 11.92 -20.84 14.12
C LEU A 10 12.90 -19.74 13.69
N LYS A 11 14.09 -20.10 13.25
CA LYS A 11 15.07 -19.11 12.74
C LYS A 11 14.54 -18.39 11.50
N ASN A 12 13.95 -19.13 10.57
CA ASN A 12 13.36 -18.54 9.37
C ASN A 12 12.23 -17.59 9.70
N TYR A 13 11.33 -18.00 10.59
CA TYR A 13 10.21 -17.15 11.05
C TYR A 13 10.72 -15.87 11.71
N ASN A 14 11.66 -15.96 12.64
CA ASN A 14 12.28 -14.81 13.30
C ASN A 14 12.95 -13.85 12.30
N ASN A 15 13.61 -14.40 11.28
CA ASN A 15 14.21 -13.60 10.21
C ASN A 15 13.15 -12.86 9.39
N GLN A 16 12.04 -13.53 9.05
CA GLN A 16 10.93 -12.91 8.34
C GLN A 16 10.25 -11.82 9.17
N GLU A 17 10.12 -12.01 10.49
CA GLU A 17 9.60 -10.97 11.38
C GLU A 17 10.49 -9.72 11.41
N GLN A 18 11.81 -9.90 11.50
CA GLN A 18 12.76 -8.78 11.45
C GLN A 18 12.70 -8.03 10.12
N GLN A 19 12.62 -8.76 9.01
CA GLN A 19 12.45 -8.16 7.68
C GLN A 19 11.13 -7.39 7.56
N ALA A 20 10.05 -7.90 8.16
CA ALA A 20 8.76 -7.22 8.17
C ALA A 20 8.81 -5.92 8.99
N ILE A 21 9.50 -5.92 10.13
CA ILE A 21 9.68 -4.71 10.96
C ILE A 21 10.46 -3.65 10.19
N GLU A 22 11.55 -4.04 9.54
CA GLU A 22 12.36 -3.13 8.72
C GLU A 22 11.54 -2.57 7.54
N LEU A 23 10.79 -3.44 6.86
CA LEU A 23 9.91 -3.07 5.77
C LEU A 23 8.86 -2.03 6.23
N MET A 24 8.22 -2.25 7.38
CA MET A 24 7.26 -1.28 7.95
C MET A 24 7.89 0.09 8.17
N GLY A 25 9.12 0.13 8.68
CA GLY A 25 9.85 1.40 8.87
C GLY A 25 10.08 2.15 7.57
N LEU A 26 10.47 1.44 6.52
CA LEU A 26 10.68 2.02 5.18
C LEU A 26 9.38 2.47 4.52
N LEU A 27 8.30 1.68 4.64
CA LEU A 27 6.98 2.04 4.12
C LEU A 27 6.46 3.32 4.77
N ASN A 28 6.59 3.43 6.10
CA ASN A 28 6.23 4.65 6.83
C ASN A 28 7.07 5.86 6.40
N LYS A 29 8.36 5.67 6.17
CA LYS A 29 9.25 6.74 5.67
C LYS A 29 8.81 7.20 4.28
N LEU A 30 8.56 6.28 3.35
CA LEU A 30 8.10 6.60 1.99
C LEU A 30 6.77 7.34 2.02
N TYR A 31 5.84 6.87 2.83
CA TYR A 31 4.53 7.48 2.97
C TYR A 31 4.61 8.90 3.56
N ASN A 32 5.29 9.06 4.70
CA ASN A 32 5.32 10.34 5.41
C ASN A 32 6.23 11.39 4.78
N ALA A 33 7.34 10.99 4.15
CA ALA A 33 8.32 11.92 3.58
C ALA A 33 8.09 12.22 2.10
N GLN A 34 7.49 11.28 1.35
CA GLN A 34 7.38 11.38 -0.10
C GLN A 34 5.95 11.17 -0.62
N ASP A 35 4.97 10.94 0.26
CA ASP A 35 3.57 10.63 -0.08
C ASP A 35 3.42 9.45 -1.06
N VAL A 36 4.33 8.45 -0.91
CA VAL A 36 4.37 7.25 -1.76
C VAL A 36 3.73 6.07 -1.03
N GLN A 37 2.68 5.52 -1.63
CA GLN A 37 2.05 4.28 -1.19
C GLN A 37 2.63 3.09 -1.95
N VAL A 38 3.05 2.06 -1.21
CA VAL A 38 3.57 0.82 -1.80
C VAL A 38 2.50 -0.26 -1.79
N THR A 39 2.36 -0.98 -2.90
CA THR A 39 1.45 -2.12 -3.02
C THR A 39 2.18 -3.37 -3.50
N LEU A 40 1.61 -4.53 -3.21
CA LEU A 40 2.06 -5.84 -3.66
C LEU A 40 0.93 -6.49 -4.45
N PHE A 41 1.04 -6.52 -5.79
CA PHE A 41 -0.03 -6.94 -6.72
C PHE A 41 -1.39 -6.31 -6.43
N GLY A 42 -1.40 -4.99 -6.25
CA GLY A 42 -2.59 -4.20 -5.99
C GLY A 42 -3.06 -4.20 -4.52
N GLU A 43 -2.56 -5.09 -3.67
CA GLU A 43 -2.83 -5.09 -2.23
C GLU A 43 -1.92 -4.09 -1.51
N THR A 44 -2.46 -3.26 -0.65
CA THR A 44 -1.71 -2.20 0.03
C THR A 44 -0.81 -2.77 1.13
N LEU A 45 0.44 -2.30 1.18
CA LEU A 45 1.43 -2.69 2.20
C LEU A 45 1.46 -1.72 3.41
N ASP A 46 0.44 -0.90 3.60
CA ASP A 46 0.30 0.02 4.75
C ASP A 46 -0.15 -0.68 6.04
N SER A 47 0.10 -1.97 6.13
CA SER A 47 -0.29 -2.80 7.26
C SER A 47 0.30 -2.30 8.58
N THR A 48 -0.53 -2.27 9.59
CA THR A 48 -0.17 -1.81 10.93
C THR A 48 0.54 -2.88 11.77
N SER A 49 0.68 -4.12 11.26
CA SER A 49 1.31 -5.22 11.99
C SER A 49 2.18 -6.12 11.12
N VAL A 50 3.22 -6.69 11.74
CA VAL A 50 4.11 -7.68 11.14
C VAL A 50 3.34 -8.89 10.61
N SER A 51 2.39 -9.39 11.40
CA SER A 51 1.59 -10.55 11.01
C SER A 51 0.76 -10.30 9.75
N GLN A 52 0.24 -9.10 9.56
CA GLN A 52 -0.51 -8.74 8.35
C GLN A 52 0.40 -8.68 7.11
N ILE A 53 1.61 -8.14 7.24
CA ILE A 53 2.60 -8.12 6.16
C ILE A 53 2.97 -9.55 5.75
N LEU A 54 3.27 -10.43 6.72
CA LEU A 54 3.61 -11.82 6.45
C LEU A 54 2.43 -12.58 5.83
N ALA A 55 1.21 -12.38 6.34
CA ALA A 55 0.00 -12.98 5.79
C ALA A 55 -0.29 -12.51 4.36
N LEU A 56 -0.01 -11.24 4.05
CA LEU A 56 -0.15 -10.71 2.70
C LEU A 56 0.82 -11.40 1.72
N HIS A 57 2.09 -11.56 2.11
CA HIS A 57 3.06 -12.27 1.27
C HIS A 57 2.65 -13.73 1.05
N GLN A 58 2.16 -14.43 2.08
CA GLN A 58 1.62 -15.78 1.94
C GLN A 58 0.41 -15.83 1.01
N LYS A 59 -0.51 -14.89 1.15
CA LYS A 59 -1.70 -14.78 0.29
C LYS A 59 -1.31 -14.57 -1.17
N VAL A 60 -0.33 -13.72 -1.43
CA VAL A 60 0.18 -13.44 -2.77
C VAL A 60 0.92 -14.64 -3.35
N ALA A 61 1.73 -15.33 -2.55
CA ALA A 61 2.43 -16.54 -2.97
C ALA A 61 1.49 -17.69 -3.38
N LEU A 62 0.28 -17.73 -2.81
CA LEU A 62 -0.74 -18.73 -3.17
C LEU A 62 -1.53 -18.38 -4.44
N ARG A 63 -1.46 -17.14 -4.90
CA ARG A 63 -2.09 -16.72 -6.15
C ARG A 63 -1.11 -17.00 -7.29
N ASP A 64 -1.58 -17.70 -8.31
CA ASP A 64 -0.81 -17.90 -9.54
C ASP A 64 -0.78 -16.58 -10.33
N HIS A 65 0.27 -15.82 -10.13
CA HIS A 65 0.54 -14.60 -10.90
C HIS A 65 1.42 -14.88 -12.13
N GLY A 66 1.60 -16.17 -12.49
CA GLY A 66 2.45 -16.58 -13.62
C GLY A 66 3.93 -16.27 -13.42
N ALA A 67 4.33 -15.88 -12.20
CA ALA A 67 5.65 -15.39 -11.88
C ALA A 67 6.21 -16.08 -10.62
N LYS A 68 7.51 -15.94 -10.47
CA LYS A 68 8.31 -16.27 -9.31
C LYS A 68 7.60 -15.92 -8.00
N SER A 69 7.56 -16.86 -7.07
CA SER A 69 7.10 -16.57 -5.70
C SER A 69 7.91 -15.41 -5.12
N ILE A 70 7.23 -14.34 -4.74
CA ILE A 70 7.88 -13.16 -4.15
C ILE A 70 7.94 -13.36 -2.64
N ASP A 71 9.14 -13.40 -2.11
CA ASP A 71 9.39 -13.47 -0.68
C ASP A 71 9.47 -12.05 -0.07
N ILE A 72 9.33 -11.96 1.24
CA ILE A 72 9.44 -10.69 1.97
C ILE A 72 10.83 -10.06 1.81
N SER A 73 11.88 -10.87 1.64
CA SER A 73 13.24 -10.41 1.35
C SER A 73 13.34 -9.67 0.01
N ASP A 74 12.63 -10.13 -1.03
CA ASP A 74 12.60 -9.49 -2.33
C ASP A 74 11.88 -8.14 -2.24
N THR A 75 10.74 -8.11 -1.54
CA THR A 75 9.98 -6.88 -1.29
C THR A 75 10.81 -5.87 -0.50
N LEU A 76 11.49 -6.31 0.56
CA LEU A 76 12.35 -5.46 1.38
C LEU A 76 13.50 -4.87 0.57
N ALA A 77 14.18 -5.68 -0.25
CA ALA A 77 15.26 -5.22 -1.11
C ALA A 77 14.78 -4.15 -2.09
N MET A 78 13.64 -4.36 -2.74
CA MET A 78 13.05 -3.41 -3.68
C MET A 78 12.66 -2.10 -2.99
N VAL A 79 12.00 -2.17 -1.83
CA VAL A 79 11.56 -0.99 -1.08
C VAL A 79 12.75 -0.20 -0.52
N LYS A 80 13.85 -0.86 -0.12
CA LYS A 80 15.11 -0.18 0.25
C LYS A 80 15.61 0.71 -0.87
N VAL A 81 15.75 0.14 -2.06
CA VAL A 81 16.25 0.89 -3.22
C VAL A 81 15.31 2.04 -3.59
N ILE A 82 13.99 1.83 -3.53
CA ILE A 82 13.00 2.89 -3.74
C ILE A 82 13.18 4.00 -2.69
N SER A 83 13.38 3.65 -1.42
CA SER A 83 13.50 4.61 -0.32
C SER A 83 14.77 5.47 -0.35
N GLU A 84 15.79 5.04 -1.08
CA GLU A 84 17.03 5.78 -1.31
C GLU A 84 16.88 6.84 -2.41
N ASN A 85 15.86 6.71 -3.26
CA ASN A 85 15.55 7.70 -4.28
C ASN A 85 14.68 8.82 -3.70
N THR A 86 15.15 10.04 -3.79
CA THR A 86 14.46 11.23 -3.27
C THR A 86 13.57 11.94 -4.29
N ASP A 87 13.64 11.53 -5.55
CA ASP A 87 12.93 12.20 -6.66
C ASP A 87 11.84 11.28 -7.24
N ILE A 88 10.97 10.76 -6.35
CA ILE A 88 9.85 9.93 -6.75
C ILE A 88 8.61 10.80 -6.89
N GLN A 89 8.13 10.96 -8.11
CA GLN A 89 6.89 11.71 -8.40
C GLN A 89 5.64 10.84 -8.39
N ALA A 90 5.82 9.53 -8.31
CA ALA A 90 4.71 8.60 -8.21
C ALA A 90 4.13 8.57 -6.80
N THR A 91 2.82 8.57 -6.72
CA THR A 91 2.10 8.48 -5.45
C THR A 91 1.78 7.03 -5.05
N ARG A 92 1.95 6.08 -5.98
CA ARG A 92 1.72 4.64 -5.74
C ARG A 92 2.68 3.80 -6.56
N ILE A 93 3.32 2.82 -5.92
CA ILE A 93 4.26 1.89 -6.55
C ILE A 93 3.86 0.45 -6.24
N ASP A 94 3.66 -0.37 -7.27
CA ASP A 94 3.40 -1.80 -7.12
C ASP A 94 4.71 -2.58 -7.23
N VAL A 95 5.30 -2.91 -6.08
CA VAL A 95 6.57 -3.64 -6.03
C VAL A 95 6.43 -5.09 -6.47
N GLY A 96 5.26 -5.69 -6.31
CA GLY A 96 5.01 -7.05 -6.79
C GLY A 96 5.17 -7.17 -8.30
N GLN A 97 4.62 -6.22 -9.04
CA GLN A 97 4.77 -6.19 -10.50
C GLN A 97 6.21 -5.87 -10.94
N LEU A 98 6.91 -4.98 -10.23
CA LEU A 98 8.29 -4.66 -10.55
C LEU A 98 9.21 -5.88 -10.39
N ILE A 99 9.06 -6.61 -9.29
CA ILE A 99 9.85 -7.83 -9.01
C ILE A 99 9.49 -8.95 -10.00
N ALA A 100 8.21 -9.14 -10.28
CA ALA A 100 7.74 -10.20 -11.18
C ALA A 100 8.24 -10.02 -12.63
N ASN A 101 8.33 -8.78 -13.08
CA ASN A 101 8.77 -8.44 -14.44
C ASN A 101 10.28 -8.33 -14.58
N ASP A 102 11.06 -8.57 -13.50
CA ASP A 102 12.51 -8.39 -13.48
C ASP A 102 12.94 -7.04 -14.09
N THR A 103 12.13 -6.01 -13.82
CA THR A 103 12.30 -4.71 -14.43
C THR A 103 13.49 -4.01 -13.78
N ASP A 104 14.44 -3.53 -14.58
CA ASP A 104 15.52 -2.68 -14.08
C ASP A 104 14.92 -1.47 -13.35
N LEU A 105 15.43 -1.22 -12.14
CA LEU A 105 14.86 -0.23 -11.25
C LEU A 105 14.86 1.18 -11.85
N GLN A 106 15.89 1.56 -12.60
CA GLN A 106 15.97 2.87 -13.24
C GLN A 106 14.87 3.04 -14.28
N THR A 107 14.66 2.03 -15.09
CA THR A 107 13.57 1.98 -16.09
C THR A 107 12.20 1.98 -15.40
N ALA A 108 12.06 1.25 -14.30
CA ALA A 108 10.84 1.23 -13.50
C ALA A 108 10.53 2.62 -12.91
N LEU A 109 11.50 3.27 -12.27
CA LEU A 109 11.32 4.61 -11.69
C LEU A 109 10.99 5.66 -12.76
N GLN A 110 11.63 5.61 -13.94
CA GLN A 110 11.30 6.50 -15.04
C GLN A 110 9.86 6.28 -15.53
N SER A 111 9.44 5.03 -15.71
CA SER A 111 8.07 4.72 -16.12
C SER A 111 7.04 5.14 -15.08
N ILE A 112 7.36 4.98 -13.80
CA ILE A 112 6.53 5.37 -12.65
C ILE A 112 6.40 6.89 -12.58
N ASN A 113 7.51 7.63 -12.71
CA ASN A 113 7.50 9.09 -12.69
C ASN A 113 6.73 9.67 -13.88
N ASN A 114 6.89 9.08 -15.07
CA ASN A 114 6.13 9.49 -16.24
C ASN A 114 4.62 9.22 -16.09
N ALA A 115 4.24 8.10 -15.45
CA ALA A 115 2.86 7.78 -15.16
C ALA A 115 2.28 8.60 -13.99
N GLY A 116 3.11 8.97 -13.02
CA GLY A 116 2.75 9.77 -11.85
C GLY A 116 2.31 11.19 -12.20
N ALA A 117 2.96 11.79 -13.17
CA ALA A 117 2.63 13.14 -13.65
C ALA A 117 1.22 13.25 -14.29
N ALA A 118 0.64 12.13 -14.71
CA ALA A 118 -0.64 12.11 -15.44
C ALA A 118 -1.89 11.86 -14.56
N ASN A 119 -1.73 11.44 -13.31
CA ASN A 119 -2.85 10.91 -12.50
C ASN A 119 -2.89 11.47 -11.08
N GLY A 120 -3.34 12.71 -10.94
CA GLY A 120 -3.76 13.25 -9.65
C GLY A 120 -4.97 12.49 -9.07
N ALA A 121 -5.19 12.61 -7.76
CA ALA A 121 -6.39 12.08 -7.12
C ALA A 121 -7.65 12.69 -7.76
N THR A 122 -8.67 11.85 -7.99
CA THR A 122 -9.95 12.34 -8.50
C THR A 122 -10.78 12.88 -7.34
N ASP A 123 -11.11 14.16 -7.42
CA ASP A 123 -11.93 14.82 -6.43
C ASP A 123 -13.37 14.31 -6.48
N VAL A 124 -13.90 13.93 -5.34
CA VAL A 124 -15.26 13.43 -5.16
C VAL A 124 -16.07 14.39 -4.29
N VAL A 125 -17.24 14.75 -4.77
CA VAL A 125 -18.24 15.47 -3.99
C VAL A 125 -19.42 14.52 -3.73
N LEU A 126 -19.72 14.25 -2.46
CA LEU A 126 -20.89 13.46 -2.08
C LEU A 126 -22.12 14.37 -1.95
N TYR A 127 -23.18 14.05 -2.67
CA TYR A 127 -24.45 14.72 -2.53
C TYR A 127 -25.40 13.90 -1.65
N GLY A 128 -25.53 14.33 -0.40
CA GLY A 128 -26.31 13.65 0.63
C GLY A 128 -25.45 12.97 1.69
N PHE A 129 -25.84 13.09 2.95
CA PHE A 129 -25.14 12.50 4.11
C PHE A 129 -26.05 11.56 4.92
N GLY A 130 -26.88 10.80 4.21
CA GLY A 130 -27.70 9.74 4.78
C GLY A 130 -26.88 8.50 5.13
N ARG A 131 -27.56 7.37 5.30
CA ARG A 131 -26.91 6.09 5.65
C ARG A 131 -25.79 5.71 4.68
N ILE A 132 -26.07 5.76 3.38
CA ILE A 132 -25.09 5.43 2.32
C ILE A 132 -23.97 6.47 2.27
N GLY A 133 -24.30 7.77 2.30
CA GLY A 133 -23.31 8.84 2.28
C GLY A 133 -22.28 8.73 3.42
N ARG A 134 -22.74 8.36 4.63
CA ARG A 134 -21.83 8.12 5.78
C ARG A 134 -20.91 6.92 5.58
N ILE A 135 -21.40 5.84 4.96
CA ILE A 135 -20.57 4.67 4.65
C ILE A 135 -19.53 5.05 3.58
N LEU A 136 -19.94 5.71 2.50
CA LEU A 136 -19.01 6.15 1.45
C LEU A 136 -17.97 7.14 1.98
N THR A 137 -18.36 8.06 2.86
CA THR A 137 -17.40 8.98 3.52
C THR A 137 -16.34 8.22 4.28
N ARG A 138 -16.71 7.22 5.08
CA ARG A 138 -15.74 6.39 5.82
C ARG A 138 -14.80 5.64 4.88
N LEU A 139 -15.33 5.06 3.80
CA LEU A 139 -14.52 4.37 2.79
C LEU A 139 -13.56 5.34 2.10
N LEU A 140 -14.01 6.51 1.68
CA LEU A 140 -13.15 7.52 1.05
C LEU A 140 -12.08 8.02 2.00
N LEU A 141 -12.41 8.27 3.28
CA LEU A 141 -11.44 8.69 4.29
C LEU A 141 -10.44 7.57 4.63
N SER A 142 -10.87 6.31 4.68
CA SER A 142 -9.96 5.18 4.90
C SER A 142 -9.00 4.94 3.71
N GLN A 143 -9.38 5.39 2.53
CA GLN A 143 -8.58 5.31 1.31
C GLN A 143 -7.88 6.63 0.95
N ALA A 144 -8.07 7.67 1.75
CA ALA A 144 -7.54 9.02 1.49
C ALA A 144 -6.00 9.06 1.47
N SER A 145 -5.33 8.05 2.04
CA SER A 145 -3.90 7.83 1.91
C SER A 145 -3.46 7.35 0.53
N SER A 146 -4.40 6.99 -0.35
CA SER A 146 -4.12 6.59 -1.71
C SER A 146 -4.18 7.83 -2.63
N ALA A 147 -3.06 8.45 -2.90
CA ALA A 147 -2.97 9.69 -3.68
C ALA A 147 -3.46 9.57 -5.15
N LYS A 148 -3.69 8.35 -5.65
CA LYS A 148 -4.37 8.07 -6.94
C LYS A 148 -5.82 7.62 -6.76
N GLY A 149 -6.32 7.67 -5.53
CA GLY A 149 -7.68 7.28 -5.22
C GLY A 149 -8.69 8.40 -5.41
N LEU A 150 -9.89 8.10 -5.00
CA LEU A 150 -10.96 9.08 -4.89
C LEU A 150 -10.73 9.92 -3.63
N GLN A 151 -10.60 11.22 -3.77
CA GLN A 151 -10.41 12.13 -2.64
C GLN A 151 -11.71 12.87 -2.34
N LEU A 152 -12.23 12.71 -1.13
CA LEU A 152 -13.42 13.44 -0.71
C LEU A 152 -13.08 14.92 -0.50
N LYS A 153 -13.67 15.79 -1.33
CA LYS A 153 -13.50 17.25 -1.27
C LYS A 153 -14.65 17.94 -0.52
N ALA A 154 -15.87 17.48 -0.71
CA ALA A 154 -17.00 18.10 -0.08
C ALA A 154 -18.17 17.12 0.10
N ILE A 155 -19.02 17.40 1.06
CA ILE A 155 -20.29 16.75 1.28
C ILE A 155 -21.38 17.82 1.19
N VAL A 156 -22.27 17.68 0.22
CA VAL A 156 -23.41 18.58 0.04
C VAL A 156 -24.64 17.93 0.68
N VAL A 157 -25.24 18.60 1.62
CA VAL A 157 -26.49 18.18 2.24
C VAL A 157 -27.63 19.15 1.87
N ARG A 158 -28.83 18.64 1.75
CA ARG A 158 -29.98 19.53 1.60
C ARG A 158 -30.12 20.40 2.85
N PRO A 159 -30.50 21.67 2.73
CA PRO A 159 -30.82 22.47 3.90
C PRO A 159 -31.90 21.73 4.70
N ALA A 160 -31.54 21.38 5.91
CA ALA A 160 -32.38 20.69 6.85
C ALA A 160 -33.25 21.71 7.59
N ALA A 161 -34.43 21.31 8.08
CA ALA A 161 -35.16 22.09 9.04
C ALA A 161 -34.30 22.38 10.27
N ALA A 162 -34.45 23.54 10.87
CA ALA A 162 -33.65 23.96 12.04
C ALA A 162 -33.70 22.85 13.11
N GLY A 163 -32.49 22.26 13.43
CA GLY A 163 -32.35 21.17 14.39
C GLY A 163 -31.84 19.83 13.83
N ASP A 164 -31.76 19.64 12.53
CA ASP A 164 -31.32 18.38 11.92
C ASP A 164 -29.79 18.18 11.92
N LEU A 165 -29.03 19.22 12.16
CA LEU A 165 -27.55 19.17 12.27
C LEU A 165 -27.05 18.73 13.67
N ALA A 166 -27.98 18.52 14.62
CA ALA A 166 -27.66 18.16 16.00
C ALA A 166 -27.91 16.66 16.33
N LYS A 167 -28.11 15.80 15.31
CA LYS A 167 -28.28 14.34 15.52
C LYS A 167 -27.07 13.54 15.07
#